data_18b056a3657cea26b649aae1934bec4d
#
_entry.id   18b056a3657cea26b649aae1934bec4d
#
_cell.length_a   1.000
_cell.length_b   1.000
_cell.length_c   1.000
_cell.angle_alpha   90.00
_cell.angle_beta   90.00
_cell.angle_gamma   90.00
#
_symmetry.space_group_name_H-M   'P 1'
#
loop_
_entity.id
_entity.type
_entity.pdbx_description
1 polymer ?
#
loop_
_entity_poly.entity_id
_entity_poly.type
_entity_poly.pdbx_seq_one_letter_code
_entity_poly.pdbx_strand_id
1 'polypeptide(L)' 'MGRTFVRLFVLFVNDNGFIGDGDSIVNNVTKAQAFDSRDKAEKYRAKLYNQSHGFHNTISILEWL' A
#
# COMPACT_ATOMS: atom_id res chain seq x y z
N MET A 1 -3.79 31.54 -4.68
CA MET A 1 -4.24 30.21 -4.80
C MET A 1 -3.21 29.18 -4.41
N GLY A 2 -3.52 28.43 -3.42
CA GLY A 2 -2.63 27.43 -2.93
C GLY A 2 -2.62 26.18 -3.80
N ARG A 3 -1.48 25.60 -3.94
CA ARG A 3 -1.39 24.32 -4.59
C ARG A 3 -1.32 23.25 -3.52
N THR A 4 -2.24 22.32 -3.59
CA THR A 4 -2.26 21.23 -2.64
C THR A 4 -1.48 20.05 -3.20
N PHE A 5 -0.47 19.63 -2.48
CA PHE A 5 0.26 18.42 -2.83
C PHE A 5 -0.36 17.27 -2.07
N VAL A 6 -0.87 16.32 -2.82
CA VAL A 6 -1.43 15.13 -2.22
C VAL A 6 -0.34 14.07 -2.18
N ARG A 7 0.04 13.69 -0.99
CA ARG A 7 0.98 12.59 -0.83
C ARG A 7 0.20 11.30 -0.86
N LEU A 8 0.65 10.39 -1.68
CA LEU A 8 0.03 9.09 -1.79
C LEU A 8 0.97 8.05 -1.21
N PHE A 9 0.38 7.04 -0.61
CA PHE A 9 1.14 5.96 0.00
C PHE A 9 0.66 4.66 -0.59
N VAL A 10 1.59 3.76 -0.85
CA VAL A 10 1.29 2.44 -1.38
C VAL A 10 1.95 1.40 -0.51
N LEU A 11 1.43 0.19 -0.56
CA LEU A 11 1.98 -0.92 0.21
C LEU A 11 2.81 -1.78 -0.72
N PHE A 12 4.06 -1.96 -0.36
CA PHE A 12 5.01 -2.75 -1.13
C PHE A 12 5.29 -4.04 -0.40
N VAL A 13 5.05 -5.15 -1.08
CA VAL A 13 5.30 -6.47 -0.54
C VAL A 13 6.68 -6.89 -1.02
N ASN A 14 7.54 -7.17 -0.07
CA ASN A 14 8.93 -7.49 -0.37
C ASN A 14 9.01 -8.65 -1.37
N ASP A 15 9.77 -8.43 -2.44
CA ASP A 15 10.04 -9.41 -3.49
C ASP A 15 8.84 -9.79 -4.34
N ASN A 16 7.66 -9.24 -4.07
CA ASN A 16 6.47 -9.63 -4.82
C ASN A 16 5.84 -8.50 -5.61
N GLY A 17 5.86 -7.29 -5.09
CA GLY A 17 5.25 -6.16 -5.78
C GLY A 17 4.41 -5.32 -4.84
N PHE A 18 3.35 -4.74 -5.38
CA PHE A 18 2.50 -3.81 -4.64
C PHE A 18 1.13 -4.42 -4.41
N ILE A 19 0.46 -3.95 -3.37
CA ILE A 19 -0.92 -4.36 -3.10
C ILE A 19 -1.85 -3.54 -3.97
N GLY A 20 -2.58 -4.21 -4.85
CA GLY A 20 -3.56 -3.58 -5.72
C GLY A 20 -4.97 -3.80 -5.23
N ASP A 21 -5.94 -3.54 -6.11
CA ASP A 21 -7.35 -3.72 -5.79
C ASP A 21 -7.65 -5.18 -5.48
N GLY A 22 -8.52 -5.38 -4.49
CA GLY A 22 -8.91 -6.72 -4.10
C GLY A 22 -7.77 -7.49 -3.45
N ASP A 23 -6.80 -6.77 -2.91
CA ASP A 23 -5.65 -7.35 -2.22
C ASP A 23 -4.78 -8.21 -3.12
N SER A 24 -4.88 -7.99 -4.43
CA SER A 24 -4.03 -8.69 -5.38
C SER A 24 -2.64 -8.07 -5.39
N ILE A 25 -1.67 -8.87 -5.81
CA ILE A 25 -0.29 -8.39 -5.97
C ILE A 25 -0.13 -7.90 -7.41
N VAL A 26 0.32 -6.66 -7.54
CA VAL A 26 0.60 -6.08 -8.85
C VAL A 26 2.05 -5.63 -8.88
N ASN A 27 2.65 -5.70 -10.05
CA ASN A 27 4.07 -5.34 -10.17
C ASN A 27 4.28 -3.95 -10.76
N ASN A 28 3.22 -3.15 -10.81
CA ASN A 28 3.30 -1.79 -11.31
C ASN A 28 2.66 -0.86 -10.28
N VAL A 29 3.43 0.13 -9.84
CA VAL A 29 2.96 1.04 -8.79
C VAL A 29 1.71 1.81 -9.24
N THR A 30 1.55 2.03 -10.54
CA THR A 30 0.37 2.75 -11.03
C THR A 30 -0.92 1.96 -10.84
N LYS A 31 -0.82 0.66 -10.60
CA LYS A 31 -1.98 -0.20 -10.35
C LYS A 31 -2.16 -0.51 -8.88
N ALA A 32 -1.28 -0.01 -8.03
CA ALA A 32 -1.38 -0.23 -6.61
C ALA A 32 -2.49 0.62 -6.01
N GLN A 33 -3.07 0.16 -4.91
CA GLN A 33 -3.97 0.99 -4.14
C GLN A 33 -3.18 2.14 -3.54
N ALA A 34 -3.71 3.35 -3.71
CA ALA A 34 -3.07 4.54 -3.18
C ALA A 34 -3.89 5.04 -1.99
N PHE A 35 -3.20 5.36 -0.92
CA PHE A 35 -3.82 5.88 0.29
C PHE A 35 -3.41 7.34 0.44
N ASP A 36 -4.35 8.19 0.85
CA ASP A 36 -4.08 9.61 0.97
C ASP A 36 -3.48 9.99 2.31
N SER A 37 -3.24 9.03 3.18
CA SER A 37 -2.54 9.27 4.43
C SER A 37 -1.79 8.00 4.84
N ARG A 38 -0.70 8.23 5.57
CA ARG A 38 0.07 7.12 6.09
C ARG A 38 -0.74 6.30 7.08
N ASP A 39 -1.59 6.97 7.85
CA ASP A 39 -2.42 6.29 8.83
C ASP A 39 -3.34 5.27 8.17
N LYS A 40 -3.95 5.66 7.05
CA LYS A 40 -4.82 4.75 6.33
C LYS A 40 -4.05 3.55 5.77
N ALA A 41 -2.85 3.82 5.27
CA ALA A 41 -2.00 2.74 4.76
C ALA A 41 -1.60 1.79 5.88
N GLU A 42 -1.29 2.31 7.05
CA GLU A 42 -0.91 1.48 8.19
C GLU A 42 -2.08 0.62 8.67
N LYS A 43 -3.27 1.19 8.68
CA LYS A 43 -4.45 0.42 9.07
C LYS A 43 -4.74 -0.71 8.08
N TYR A 44 -4.59 -0.42 6.81
CA TYR A 44 -4.80 -1.44 5.80
C TYR A 44 -3.76 -2.54 5.88
N ARG A 45 -2.52 -2.16 6.14
CA ARG A 45 -1.45 -3.13 6.31
C ARG A 45 -1.74 -4.06 7.49
N ALA A 46 -2.18 -3.48 8.62
CA ALA A 46 -2.52 -4.27 9.78
C ALA A 46 -3.66 -5.24 9.47
N LYS A 47 -4.64 -4.77 8.70
CA LYS A 47 -5.76 -5.61 8.29
C LYS A 47 -5.28 -6.80 7.46
N LEU A 48 -4.34 -6.58 6.56
CA LEU A 48 -3.80 -7.66 5.74
C LEU A 48 -3.08 -8.69 6.60
N TYR A 49 -2.28 -8.25 7.54
CA TYR A 49 -1.59 -9.16 8.43
C TYR A 49 -2.57 -9.97 9.28
N ASN A 50 -3.68 -9.37 9.68
CA ASN A 50 -4.65 -10.06 10.51
C ASN A 50 -5.52 -11.03 9.72
N GLN A 51 -5.78 -10.72 8.47
CA GLN A 51 -6.66 -11.55 7.64
C GLN A 51 -5.96 -12.72 7.00
N SER A 52 -4.68 -12.56 6.71
CA SER A 52 -3.97 -13.54 5.91
C SER A 52 -3.10 -14.41 6.80
N HIS A 53 -3.49 -15.66 6.94
CA HIS A 53 -2.73 -16.59 7.76
C HIS A 53 -1.35 -16.90 7.17
N GLY A 54 -1.16 -16.63 5.91
CA GLY A 54 0.09 -16.94 5.25
C GLY A 54 0.87 -15.74 4.78
N PHE A 55 0.53 -14.56 5.27
CA PHE A 55 1.21 -13.37 4.79
C PHE A 55 2.49 -13.17 5.58
N HIS A 56 3.53 -13.86 5.14
CA HIS A 56 4.82 -13.84 5.83
C HIS A 56 5.75 -12.78 5.32
N ASN A 57 5.41 -12.14 4.22
CA ASN A 57 6.28 -11.15 3.61
C ASN A 57 6.13 -9.82 4.34
N THR A 58 7.23 -9.09 4.41
CA THR A 58 7.21 -7.77 4.98
C THR A 58 6.49 -6.81 4.02
N ILE A 59 5.54 -6.07 4.57
CA ILE A 59 4.85 -5.04 3.81
C ILE A 59 5.38 -3.69 4.25
N SER A 60 5.92 -2.95 3.31
CA SER A 60 6.46 -1.62 3.56
C SER A 60 5.49 -0.57 3.04
N ILE A 61 5.44 0.57 3.73
CA ILE A 61 4.63 1.70 3.29
C ILE A 61 5.57 2.65 2.56
N LEU A 62 5.30 2.86 1.29
CA LEU A 62 6.12 3.75 0.46
C LEU A 62 5.32 4.99 0.11
N GLU A 63 5.96 6.12 0.18
CA GLU A 63 5.36 7.36 -0.25
C GLU A 63 5.53 7.51 -1.75
N TRP A 64 4.43 7.80 -2.43
CA TRP A 64 4.43 7.93 -3.89
C TRP A 64 3.78 9.25 -4.25
N LEU A 65 4.55 10.09 -4.88
CA LEU A 65 4.07 11.40 -5.31
C LEU A 65 3.63 11.39 -6.76
#